data_4ba382ffa23b052ccd766a142f163526
#
_entry.id   4ba382ffa23b052ccd766a142f163526
#
_cell.length_a   1.000
_cell.length_b   1.000
_cell.length_c   1.000
_cell.angle_alpha   90.00
_cell.angle_beta   90.00
_cell.angle_gamma   90.00
#
_symmetry.space_group_name_H-M   'P 1'
#
loop_
_entity.id
_entity.type
_entity.pdbx_description
1 polymer ?
#
loop_
_entity_poly.entity_id
_entity_poly.type
_entity_poly.pdbx_seq_one_letter_code
_entity_poly.pdbx_strand_id
1 'polypeptide(L)'
;MNVVDTIKNAAFASAIQAALKYMDKDPETNIPKVMSIVDKAAPEGWYAGQRNAIRQGIAEKGNWYELATKVWALDPEVRKTFFTNFIVNASLKGSALQKETEEKEDCNVPWAILLDPTSACNLHCTGCWAAEYGHKLNLSLETIDDIITQGKKLGTYMYIYTGGEPMVRKKDIITICERHPDCEFLSFTNGTLIDEEFCQEMLRVKNFVPAISLEGFETANDGRRGPGVFEKVKHAMQLLKAHNLPFGISTCYTSANYKDITSEEFYDMIIEAGALFIWFFHYMPVGNDAAPELMPNPEQRTAVYERIRAFRSSKPIFSLDFQNDAEYIGGCIAGGRYYLHINAAGDVDPCVFIHYSNANIHEVSLLDALKSPIFQAYRKGQPFNDNMLRPCPMLENPECLPKMVKETGAHSTDPQSPEDVQHLCDKCKPYAEAWTKMADKLWDERLDAKK
;
A
#
# COMPACT_ATOMS: atom_id res chain seq x y z
N MET A 1 14.32 15.00 18.83
CA MET A 1 13.79 16.03 17.90
C MET A 1 14.14 17.42 18.42
N ASN A 2 14.66 18.30 17.54
CA ASN A 2 14.97 19.68 17.94
C ASN A 2 13.65 20.45 18.20
N VAL A 3 13.60 21.30 19.24
CA VAL A 3 12.42 22.10 19.63
C VAL A 3 11.90 22.92 18.43
N VAL A 4 12.79 23.39 17.57
CA VAL A 4 12.45 24.16 16.35
C VAL A 4 11.65 23.31 15.36
N ASP A 5 12.00 22.03 15.18
CA ASP A 5 11.30 21.12 14.26
C ASP A 5 9.92 20.73 14.81
N THR A 6 9.81 20.59 16.12
CA THR A 6 8.52 20.36 16.80
C THR A 6 7.56 21.54 16.57
N ILE A 7 8.06 22.77 16.72
CA ILE A 7 7.26 23.99 16.50
C ILE A 7 6.85 24.12 15.02
N LYS A 8 7.77 23.85 14.08
CA LYS A 8 7.47 23.88 12.65
C LYS A 8 6.41 22.84 12.24
N ASN A 9 6.52 21.62 12.74
CA ASN A 9 5.54 20.56 12.47
C ASN A 9 4.15 20.89 13.07
N ALA A 10 4.10 21.46 14.27
CA ALA A 10 2.85 21.90 14.89
C ALA A 10 2.20 23.07 14.10
N ALA A 11 3.01 24.04 13.64
CA ALA A 11 2.54 25.14 12.81
C ALA A 11 2.00 24.63 11.45
N PHE A 12 2.68 23.66 10.84
CA PHE A 12 2.23 23.05 9.58
C PHE A 12 0.94 22.24 9.75
N ALA A 13 0.82 21.46 10.82
CA ALA A 13 -0.42 20.76 11.17
C ALA A 13 -1.59 21.74 11.34
N SER A 14 -1.36 22.87 12.03
CA SER A 14 -2.36 23.93 12.18
C SER A 14 -2.74 24.59 10.84
N ALA A 15 -1.77 24.77 9.94
CA ALA A 15 -2.01 25.30 8.60
C ALA A 15 -2.85 24.34 7.74
N ILE A 16 -2.61 23.03 7.84
CA ILE A 16 -3.44 22.00 7.16
C ILE A 16 -4.87 22.08 7.68
N GLN A 17 -5.08 22.13 8.99
CA GLN A 17 -6.43 22.24 9.57
C GLN A 17 -7.15 23.52 9.12
N ALA A 18 -6.42 24.64 9.05
CA ALA A 18 -6.96 25.89 8.55
C ALA A 18 -7.30 25.81 7.04
N ALA A 19 -6.46 25.16 6.24
CA ALA A 19 -6.69 24.92 4.82
C ALA A 19 -7.94 24.07 4.58
N LEU A 20 -8.14 23.00 5.35
CA LEU A 20 -9.35 22.16 5.29
C LEU A 20 -10.61 22.99 5.56
N LYS A 21 -10.64 23.74 6.67
CA LYS A 21 -11.75 24.64 7.00
C LYS A 21 -11.99 25.73 5.96
N TYR A 22 -10.93 26.21 5.31
CA TYR A 22 -11.04 27.22 4.25
C TYR A 22 -11.69 26.61 2.99
N MET A 23 -11.28 25.40 2.62
CA MET A 23 -11.86 24.68 1.49
C MET A 23 -13.33 24.32 1.70
N ASP A 24 -13.73 23.96 2.91
CA ASP A 24 -15.12 23.61 3.25
C ASP A 24 -16.12 24.78 3.04
N LYS A 25 -15.64 26.02 3.03
CA LYS A 25 -16.54 27.18 2.83
C LYS A 25 -17.00 27.34 1.39
N ASP A 26 -16.14 27.08 0.43
CA ASP A 26 -16.40 27.18 -1.00
C ASP A 26 -15.34 26.33 -1.74
N PRO A 27 -15.58 25.02 -1.92
CA PRO A 27 -14.58 24.12 -2.51
C PRO A 27 -14.15 24.56 -3.93
N GLU A 28 -15.08 24.94 -4.79
CA GLU A 28 -14.78 25.29 -6.19
C GLU A 28 -13.82 26.48 -6.30
N THR A 29 -14.03 27.52 -5.49
CA THR A 29 -13.18 28.71 -5.46
C THR A 29 -11.89 28.48 -4.69
N ASN A 30 -11.91 27.64 -3.64
CA ASN A 30 -10.83 27.55 -2.67
C ASN A 30 -9.83 26.42 -2.95
N ILE A 31 -10.20 25.33 -3.64
CA ILE A 31 -9.26 24.27 -4.06
C ILE A 31 -8.06 24.85 -4.82
N PRO A 32 -8.20 25.73 -5.81
CA PRO A 32 -7.05 26.33 -6.50
C PRO A 32 -6.11 27.13 -5.60
N LYS A 33 -6.63 27.66 -4.50
CA LYS A 33 -5.85 28.54 -3.58
C LYS A 33 -5.15 27.76 -2.47
N VAL A 34 -5.61 26.55 -2.16
CA VAL A 34 -5.12 25.77 -1.01
C VAL A 34 -3.64 25.42 -1.13
N MET A 35 -3.17 25.11 -2.35
CA MET A 35 -1.76 24.77 -2.56
C MET A 35 -0.82 25.92 -2.18
N SER A 36 -1.24 27.18 -2.35
CA SER A 36 -0.44 28.32 -1.92
C SER A 36 -0.33 28.42 -0.39
N ILE A 37 -1.32 27.96 0.34
CA ILE A 37 -1.31 27.89 1.81
C ILE A 37 -0.38 26.76 2.28
N VAL A 38 -0.52 25.58 1.67
CA VAL A 38 0.33 24.42 1.95
C VAL A 38 1.80 24.75 1.67
N ASP A 39 2.11 25.38 0.54
CA ASP A 39 3.48 25.72 0.14
C ASP A 39 4.17 26.70 1.09
N LYS A 40 3.44 27.66 1.61
CA LYS A 40 3.98 28.63 2.58
C LYS A 40 4.32 28.00 3.93
N ALA A 41 3.59 26.95 4.30
CA ALA A 41 3.72 26.29 5.59
C ALA A 41 4.58 25.02 5.53
N ALA A 42 4.77 24.43 4.34
CA ALA A 42 5.48 23.16 4.18
C ALA A 42 6.96 23.29 4.55
N PRO A 43 7.55 22.27 5.21
CA PRO A 43 8.99 22.19 5.40
C PRO A 43 9.75 22.29 4.06
N GLU A 44 10.95 22.87 4.11
CA GLU A 44 11.80 23.02 2.92
C GLU A 44 12.07 21.64 2.26
N GLY A 45 11.88 21.55 0.95
CA GLY A 45 12.08 20.34 0.19
C GLY A 45 10.99 19.26 0.35
N TRP A 46 10.07 19.38 1.31
CA TRP A 46 9.05 18.37 1.58
C TRP A 46 8.15 18.14 0.35
N TYR A 47 8.35 17.02 -0.32
CA TYR A 47 7.64 16.61 -1.55
C TYR A 47 7.49 17.73 -2.60
N ALA A 48 8.53 18.57 -2.79
CA ALA A 48 8.46 19.79 -3.60
C ALA A 48 8.05 19.52 -5.06
N GLY A 49 8.59 18.47 -5.69
CA GLY A 49 8.25 18.08 -7.06
C GLY A 49 6.79 17.66 -7.21
N GLN A 50 6.31 16.80 -6.31
CA GLN A 50 4.94 16.31 -6.29
C GLN A 50 3.94 17.46 -6.03
N ARG A 51 4.24 18.33 -5.07
CA ARG A 51 3.41 19.51 -4.80
C ARG A 51 3.34 20.46 -6.00
N ASN A 52 4.44 20.62 -6.73
CA ASN A 52 4.44 21.44 -7.94
C ASN A 52 3.53 20.86 -9.03
N ALA A 53 3.62 19.54 -9.29
CA ALA A 53 2.78 18.88 -10.27
C ALA A 53 1.27 18.99 -9.91
N ILE A 54 0.93 18.75 -8.64
CA ILE A 54 -0.45 18.88 -8.15
C ILE A 54 -0.93 20.34 -8.29
N ARG A 55 -0.12 21.32 -7.92
CA ARG A 55 -0.46 22.75 -8.04
C ARG A 55 -0.74 23.15 -9.47
N GLN A 56 0.12 22.72 -10.41
CA GLN A 56 -0.08 23.00 -11.83
C GLN A 56 -1.37 22.36 -12.33
N GLY A 57 -1.59 21.07 -12.09
CA GLY A 57 -2.79 20.38 -12.49
C GLY A 57 -4.07 20.96 -11.88
N ILE A 58 -4.03 21.47 -10.65
CA ILE A 58 -5.16 22.18 -10.01
C ILE A 58 -5.38 23.53 -10.67
N ALA A 59 -4.33 24.32 -10.95
CA ALA A 59 -4.44 25.64 -11.57
C ALA A 59 -5.01 25.56 -13.00
N GLU A 60 -4.67 24.52 -13.73
CA GLU A 60 -5.16 24.24 -15.08
C GLU A 60 -6.56 23.62 -15.10
N LYS A 61 -7.17 23.34 -13.95
CA LYS A 61 -8.42 22.58 -13.77
C LYS A 61 -8.38 21.21 -14.47
N GLY A 62 -7.21 20.58 -14.44
CA GLY A 62 -6.98 19.24 -14.99
C GLY A 62 -7.37 18.13 -14.02
N ASN A 63 -6.85 16.94 -14.27
CA ASN A 63 -7.16 15.71 -13.51
C ASN A 63 -6.99 15.84 -11.99
N TRP A 64 -5.99 16.58 -11.52
CA TRP A 64 -5.78 16.83 -10.08
C TRP A 64 -6.87 17.70 -9.45
N TYR A 65 -7.40 18.67 -10.20
CA TYR A 65 -8.54 19.48 -9.76
C TYR A 65 -9.81 18.63 -9.66
N GLU A 66 -10.06 17.80 -10.68
CA GLU A 66 -11.20 16.88 -10.68
C GLU A 66 -11.11 15.86 -9.54
N LEU A 67 -9.93 15.29 -9.28
CA LEU A 67 -9.71 14.39 -8.14
C LEU A 67 -9.95 15.12 -6.81
N ALA A 68 -9.43 16.33 -6.66
CA ALA A 68 -9.66 17.13 -5.45
C ALA A 68 -11.15 17.41 -5.24
N THR A 69 -11.90 17.69 -6.30
CA THR A 69 -13.36 17.91 -6.24
C THR A 69 -14.08 16.63 -5.77
N LYS A 70 -13.69 15.45 -6.28
CA LYS A 70 -14.23 14.15 -5.81
C LYS A 70 -13.92 13.89 -4.33
N VAL A 71 -12.69 14.16 -3.88
CA VAL A 71 -12.32 14.05 -2.47
C VAL A 71 -13.17 15.00 -1.62
N TRP A 72 -13.49 16.20 -2.12
CA TRP A 72 -14.33 17.15 -1.39
C TRP A 72 -15.81 16.77 -1.35
N ALA A 73 -16.28 15.90 -2.24
CA ALA A 73 -17.63 15.34 -2.22
C ALA A 73 -17.84 14.22 -1.18
N LEU A 74 -16.77 13.72 -0.57
CA LEU A 74 -16.85 12.72 0.52
C LEU A 74 -17.49 13.31 1.77
N ASP A 75 -17.94 12.41 2.66
CA ASP A 75 -18.42 12.81 3.99
C ASP A 75 -17.40 13.74 4.68
N PRO A 76 -17.79 14.92 5.16
CA PRO A 76 -16.87 15.92 5.70
C PRO A 76 -16.06 15.44 6.91
N GLU A 77 -16.65 14.64 7.79
CA GLU A 77 -15.98 14.18 9.00
C GLU A 77 -15.02 13.02 8.68
N VAL A 78 -15.38 12.13 7.76
CA VAL A 78 -14.49 11.08 7.25
C VAL A 78 -13.28 11.72 6.55
N ARG A 79 -13.53 12.66 5.64
CA ARG A 79 -12.47 13.42 4.94
C ARG A 79 -11.53 14.12 5.91
N LYS A 80 -12.05 14.81 6.90
CA LYS A 80 -11.25 15.53 7.91
C LYS A 80 -10.40 14.56 8.74
N THR A 81 -10.97 13.42 9.15
CA THR A 81 -10.25 12.38 9.88
C THR A 81 -9.13 11.81 9.04
N PHE A 82 -9.41 11.45 7.78
CA PHE A 82 -8.38 10.97 6.84
C PHE A 82 -7.21 11.94 6.71
N PHE A 83 -7.46 13.21 6.42
CA PHE A 83 -6.37 14.20 6.30
C PHE A 83 -5.61 14.39 7.60
N THR A 84 -6.27 14.35 8.74
CA THR A 84 -5.62 14.46 10.05
C THR A 84 -4.72 13.25 10.30
N ASN A 85 -5.23 12.05 10.12
CA ASN A 85 -4.50 10.82 10.43
C ASN A 85 -3.39 10.56 9.42
N PHE A 86 -3.69 10.66 8.12
CA PHE A 86 -2.72 10.38 7.07
C PHE A 86 -1.63 11.44 6.95
N ILE A 87 -2.00 12.73 6.93
CA ILE A 87 -1.02 13.83 6.73
C ILE A 87 -0.38 14.24 8.05
N VAL A 88 -1.20 14.57 9.06
CA VAL A 88 -0.65 15.15 10.30
C VAL A 88 -0.03 14.05 11.18
N ASN A 89 -0.77 12.98 11.45
CA ASN A 89 -0.30 11.95 12.37
C ASN A 89 0.75 11.04 11.71
N ALA A 90 0.46 10.43 10.56
CA ALA A 90 1.38 9.48 9.93
C ALA A 90 2.56 10.17 9.22
N SER A 91 2.30 11.18 8.35
CA SER A 91 3.35 11.73 7.48
C SER A 91 4.18 12.87 8.10
N LEU A 92 3.69 13.55 9.14
CA LEU A 92 4.46 14.62 9.80
C LEU A 92 4.95 14.18 11.18
N LYS A 93 4.03 13.96 12.11
CA LYS A 93 4.36 13.57 13.48
C LYS A 93 5.06 12.22 13.55
N GLY A 94 4.48 11.24 12.87
CA GLY A 94 5.00 9.87 12.83
C GLY A 94 6.39 9.81 12.21
N SER A 95 6.59 10.39 11.01
CA SER A 95 7.90 10.38 10.34
C SER A 95 9.01 11.04 11.15
N ALA A 96 8.70 12.07 11.94
CA ALA A 96 9.69 12.69 12.82
C ALA A 96 10.12 11.73 13.94
N LEU A 97 9.17 11.01 14.55
CA LEU A 97 9.45 10.05 15.61
C LEU A 97 10.14 8.80 15.05
N GLN A 98 9.75 8.32 13.86
CA GLN A 98 10.42 7.22 13.17
C GLN A 98 11.90 7.52 12.99
N LYS A 99 12.24 8.68 12.43
CA LYS A 99 13.64 9.09 12.23
C LYS A 99 14.45 9.14 13.52
N GLU A 100 13.89 9.69 14.61
CA GLU A 100 14.52 9.71 15.91
C GLU A 100 14.78 8.29 16.44
N THR A 101 13.79 7.40 16.27
CA THR A 101 13.91 5.98 16.68
C THR A 101 14.94 5.24 15.82
N GLU A 102 14.95 5.44 14.50
CA GLU A 102 15.93 4.85 13.59
C GLU A 102 17.37 5.20 13.96
N GLU A 103 17.62 6.48 14.26
CA GLU A 103 18.94 6.97 14.69
C GLU A 103 19.37 6.39 16.04
N LYS A 104 18.45 6.28 16.99
CA LYS A 104 18.72 5.79 18.34
C LYS A 104 18.91 4.27 18.39
N GLU A 105 18.08 3.52 17.69
CA GLU A 105 17.94 2.08 17.83
C GLU A 105 18.68 1.29 16.72
N ASP A 106 19.26 2.00 15.73
CA ASP A 106 19.99 1.45 14.59
C ASP A 106 19.19 0.40 13.80
N CYS A 107 17.90 0.69 13.55
CA CYS A 107 17.00 -0.13 12.76
C CYS A 107 16.12 0.73 11.87
N ASN A 108 15.49 0.14 10.86
CA ASN A 108 14.42 0.80 10.13
C ASN A 108 13.15 0.87 10.99
N VAL A 109 12.32 1.93 10.80
CA VAL A 109 11.00 2.04 11.46
C VAL A 109 9.94 2.30 10.40
N PRO A 110 8.94 1.40 10.24
CA PRO A 110 8.02 1.46 9.12
C PRO A 110 7.02 2.63 9.24
N TRP A 111 6.72 3.25 8.11
CA TRP A 111 5.63 4.21 7.98
C TRP A 111 4.25 3.53 8.07
N ALA A 112 4.14 2.29 7.55
CA ALA A 112 2.93 1.47 7.64
C ALA A 112 3.26 0.05 8.10
N ILE A 113 2.32 -0.57 8.82
CA ILE A 113 2.38 -2.00 9.17
C ILE A 113 1.22 -2.71 8.48
N LEU A 114 1.55 -3.75 7.68
CA LEU A 114 0.56 -4.66 7.14
C LEU A 114 0.26 -5.74 8.17
N LEU A 115 -1.02 -6.05 8.36
CA LEU A 115 -1.52 -7.01 9.34
C LEU A 115 -2.48 -8.00 8.70
N ASP A 116 -2.29 -9.28 8.97
CA ASP A 116 -3.28 -10.32 8.66
C ASP A 116 -4.13 -10.60 9.90
N PRO A 117 -5.31 -9.99 10.06
CA PRO A 117 -6.17 -10.30 11.20
C PRO A 117 -6.58 -11.78 11.22
N THR A 118 -6.63 -12.39 10.04
CA THR A 118 -6.99 -13.80 9.83
C THR A 118 -6.41 -14.33 8.53
N SER A 119 -6.11 -15.63 8.48
CA SER A 119 -5.83 -16.34 7.23
C SER A 119 -7.11 -16.87 6.56
N ALA A 120 -8.27 -16.81 7.23
CA ALA A 120 -9.53 -17.25 6.64
C ALA A 120 -9.97 -16.33 5.49
N CYS A 121 -10.40 -16.94 4.40
CA CYS A 121 -10.93 -16.23 3.23
C CYS A 121 -12.20 -16.92 2.74
N ASN A 122 -13.14 -16.14 2.23
CA ASN A 122 -14.37 -16.63 1.59
C ASN A 122 -14.24 -16.84 0.08
N LEU A 123 -13.03 -16.66 -0.49
CA LEU A 123 -12.68 -16.91 -1.88
C LEU A 123 -11.46 -17.84 -1.98
N HIS A 124 -11.25 -18.42 -3.19
CA HIS A 124 -10.09 -19.26 -3.54
C HIS A 124 -9.51 -18.77 -4.87
N CYS A 125 -8.81 -17.63 -4.83
CA CYS A 125 -8.27 -17.01 -6.03
C CYS A 125 -7.07 -17.76 -6.58
N THR A 126 -7.00 -17.94 -7.90
CA THR A 126 -5.86 -18.58 -8.56
C THR A 126 -4.57 -17.79 -8.29
N GLY A 127 -3.54 -18.48 -7.81
CA GLY A 127 -2.24 -17.89 -7.49
C GLY A 127 -2.30 -16.84 -6.37
N CYS A 128 -3.11 -17.09 -5.33
CA CYS A 128 -3.17 -16.23 -4.16
C CYS A 128 -1.89 -16.40 -3.31
N TRP A 129 -1.18 -15.31 -3.03
CA TRP A 129 0.05 -15.32 -2.23
C TRP A 129 -0.17 -15.79 -0.78
N ALA A 130 -1.38 -15.64 -0.25
CA ALA A 130 -1.74 -16.03 1.12
C ALA A 130 -2.32 -17.44 1.23
N ALA A 131 -2.35 -18.22 0.15
CA ALA A 131 -2.97 -19.56 0.14
C ALA A 131 -2.27 -20.54 1.09
N GLU A 132 -0.95 -20.43 1.22
CA GLU A 132 -0.11 -21.34 2.02
C GLU A 132 -0.26 -21.16 3.54
N TYR A 133 -0.85 -20.04 3.99
CA TYR A 133 -1.17 -19.85 5.42
C TYR A 133 -2.36 -20.72 5.89
N GLY A 134 -3.14 -21.30 4.96
CA GLY A 134 -4.38 -22.01 5.28
C GLY A 134 -5.49 -21.05 5.73
N HIS A 135 -6.49 -21.59 6.50
CA HIS A 135 -7.71 -20.81 6.79
C HIS A 135 -8.07 -20.75 8.28
N LYS A 136 -7.13 -21.03 9.18
CA LYS A 136 -7.43 -21.20 10.62
C LYS A 136 -6.66 -20.26 11.53
N LEU A 137 -5.69 -19.52 11.02
CA LEU A 137 -4.86 -18.63 11.82
C LEU A 137 -5.59 -17.31 12.07
N ASN A 138 -5.44 -16.78 13.28
CA ASN A 138 -6.05 -15.50 13.66
C ASN A 138 -5.18 -14.80 14.70
N LEU A 139 -4.91 -13.53 14.51
CA LEU A 139 -4.43 -12.67 15.59
C LEU A 139 -5.61 -12.37 16.53
N SER A 140 -5.38 -12.38 17.84
CA SER A 140 -6.42 -11.91 18.78
C SER A 140 -6.66 -10.40 18.63
N LEU A 141 -7.84 -9.93 19.06
CA LEU A 141 -8.12 -8.49 19.09
C LEU A 141 -7.09 -7.74 19.94
N GLU A 142 -6.70 -8.33 21.06
CA GLU A 142 -5.72 -7.79 22.00
C GLU A 142 -4.32 -7.75 21.38
N THR A 143 -3.93 -8.76 20.59
CA THR A 143 -2.65 -8.75 19.87
C THR A 143 -2.61 -7.63 18.83
N ILE A 144 -3.68 -7.44 18.05
CA ILE A 144 -3.77 -6.36 17.08
C ILE A 144 -3.68 -4.99 17.77
N ASP A 145 -4.41 -4.81 18.88
CA ASP A 145 -4.40 -3.59 19.69
C ASP A 145 -2.99 -3.29 20.25
N ASP A 146 -2.28 -4.31 20.72
CA ASP A 146 -0.91 -4.16 21.22
C ASP A 146 0.09 -3.82 20.11
N ILE A 147 0.02 -4.48 18.95
CA ILE A 147 0.85 -4.13 17.78
C ILE A 147 0.69 -2.64 17.43
N ILE A 148 -0.55 -2.15 17.38
CA ILE A 148 -0.83 -0.75 17.05
C ILE A 148 -0.30 0.18 18.15
N THR A 149 -0.47 -0.21 19.41
CA THR A 149 0.05 0.56 20.55
C THR A 149 1.57 0.64 20.52
N GLN A 150 2.27 -0.44 20.18
CA GLN A 150 3.72 -0.46 20.00
C GLN A 150 4.14 0.36 18.79
N GLY A 151 3.45 0.20 17.65
CA GLY A 151 3.72 0.97 16.43
C GLY A 151 3.61 2.48 16.65
N LYS A 152 2.57 2.95 17.36
CA LYS A 152 2.40 4.38 17.70
C LYS A 152 3.58 4.92 18.53
N LYS A 153 4.14 4.12 19.44
CA LYS A 153 5.33 4.52 20.20
C LYS A 153 6.57 4.68 19.32
N LEU A 154 6.63 3.99 18.19
CA LEU A 154 7.69 4.09 17.17
C LEU A 154 7.40 5.16 16.11
N GLY A 155 6.18 5.71 16.06
CA GLY A 155 5.77 6.72 15.08
C GLY A 155 4.93 6.19 13.92
N THR A 156 4.48 4.92 13.96
CA THR A 156 3.61 4.33 12.94
C THR A 156 2.14 4.62 13.27
N TYR A 157 1.44 5.31 12.37
CA TYR A 157 0.02 5.68 12.48
C TYR A 157 -0.80 5.18 11.29
N MET A 158 -0.19 4.48 10.34
CA MET A 158 -0.85 3.86 9.19
C MET A 158 -0.81 2.34 9.32
N TYR A 159 -1.96 1.70 9.26
CA TYR A 159 -2.11 0.25 9.33
C TYR A 159 -2.90 -0.25 8.13
N ILE A 160 -2.46 -1.38 7.56
CA ILE A 160 -3.07 -1.94 6.36
C ILE A 160 -3.46 -3.39 6.65
N TYR A 161 -4.74 -3.70 6.61
CA TYR A 161 -5.21 -5.06 6.74
C TYR A 161 -5.10 -5.81 5.43
N THR A 162 -4.62 -7.07 5.50
CA THR A 162 -4.50 -8.00 4.40
C THR A 162 -4.68 -9.44 4.91
N GLY A 163 -4.06 -10.47 4.31
CA GLY A 163 -4.14 -11.85 4.75
C GLY A 163 -5.08 -12.69 3.92
N GLY A 164 -6.01 -13.41 4.56
CA GLY A 164 -7.15 -14.03 3.90
C GLY A 164 -8.12 -12.96 3.39
N GLU A 165 -9.30 -12.88 3.99
CA GLU A 165 -10.20 -11.77 3.77
C GLU A 165 -10.41 -11.02 5.10
N PRO A 166 -9.88 -9.80 5.26
CA PRO A 166 -9.99 -9.06 6.51
C PRO A 166 -11.43 -8.81 6.95
N MET A 167 -12.36 -8.63 6.00
CA MET A 167 -13.77 -8.35 6.29
C MET A 167 -14.52 -9.55 6.92
N VAL A 168 -13.94 -10.74 6.94
CA VAL A 168 -14.45 -11.84 7.77
C VAL A 168 -14.46 -11.45 9.26
N ARG A 169 -13.54 -10.54 9.64
CA ARG A 169 -13.41 -9.98 11.00
C ARG A 169 -13.80 -8.50 11.09
N LYS A 170 -14.74 -8.05 10.26
CA LYS A 170 -15.14 -6.64 10.19
C LYS A 170 -15.51 -6.02 11.54
N LYS A 171 -16.10 -6.80 12.48
CA LYS A 171 -16.42 -6.32 13.84
C LYS A 171 -15.19 -5.98 14.67
N ASP A 172 -14.16 -6.81 14.59
CA ASP A 172 -12.90 -6.57 15.29
C ASP A 172 -12.16 -5.38 14.69
N ILE A 173 -12.14 -5.27 13.35
CA ILE A 173 -11.57 -4.13 12.63
C ILE A 173 -12.23 -2.82 13.07
N ILE A 174 -13.55 -2.76 13.12
CA ILE A 174 -14.28 -1.58 13.60
C ILE A 174 -13.95 -1.27 15.07
N THR A 175 -13.85 -2.28 15.92
CA THR A 175 -13.44 -2.11 17.32
C THR A 175 -12.04 -1.51 17.44
N ILE A 176 -11.10 -1.94 16.60
CA ILE A 176 -9.75 -1.38 16.54
C ILE A 176 -9.76 0.06 16.04
N CYS A 177 -10.54 0.37 15.01
CA CYS A 177 -10.71 1.75 14.53
C CYS A 177 -11.21 2.69 15.63
N GLU A 178 -12.15 2.23 16.48
CA GLU A 178 -12.62 2.99 17.64
C GLU A 178 -11.55 3.20 18.72
N ARG A 179 -10.75 2.16 19.01
CA ARG A 179 -9.68 2.25 20.02
C ARG A 179 -8.54 3.17 19.61
N HIS A 180 -8.31 3.30 18.29
CA HIS A 180 -7.20 4.09 17.72
C HIS A 180 -7.71 5.15 16.73
N PRO A 181 -8.50 6.14 17.19
CA PRO A 181 -9.11 7.15 16.30
C PRO A 181 -8.06 8.11 15.69
N ASP A 182 -6.82 8.09 16.19
CA ASP A 182 -5.67 8.85 15.71
C ASP A 182 -4.82 8.11 14.65
N CYS A 183 -5.18 6.87 14.33
CA CYS A 183 -4.58 6.07 13.26
C CYS A 183 -5.49 6.04 12.02
N GLU A 184 -4.88 5.84 10.85
CA GLU A 184 -5.62 5.55 9.62
C GLU A 184 -5.47 4.06 9.27
N PHE A 185 -6.57 3.45 8.89
CA PHE A 185 -6.66 2.04 8.52
C PHE A 185 -7.07 1.88 7.07
N LEU A 186 -6.25 1.16 6.30
CA LEU A 186 -6.61 0.71 4.96
C LEU A 186 -6.82 -0.80 4.99
N SER A 187 -7.69 -1.34 4.17
CA SER A 187 -7.82 -2.79 4.01
C SER A 187 -7.82 -3.18 2.55
N PHE A 188 -6.89 -4.07 2.18
CA PHE A 188 -7.05 -4.84 0.95
C PHE A 188 -8.14 -5.87 1.19
N THR A 189 -9.21 -5.80 0.42
CA THR A 189 -10.39 -6.67 0.58
C THR A 189 -10.91 -7.12 -0.78
N ASN A 190 -11.49 -8.32 -0.83
CA ASN A 190 -12.21 -8.76 -2.03
C ASN A 190 -13.56 -8.04 -2.22
N GLY A 191 -13.97 -7.22 -1.25
CA GLY A 191 -15.15 -6.37 -1.29
C GLY A 191 -16.49 -7.10 -1.14
N THR A 192 -16.53 -8.42 -1.18
CA THR A 192 -17.78 -9.19 -1.21
C THR A 192 -18.57 -9.17 0.10
N LEU A 193 -17.96 -8.70 1.18
CA LEU A 193 -18.56 -8.60 2.53
C LEU A 193 -18.85 -7.15 2.96
N ILE A 194 -18.66 -6.18 2.06
CA ILE A 194 -19.07 -4.79 2.28
C ILE A 194 -20.58 -4.72 2.07
N ASP A 195 -21.28 -4.32 3.13
CA ASP A 195 -22.74 -4.19 3.17
C ASP A 195 -23.14 -2.83 3.76
N GLU A 196 -24.44 -2.56 3.80
CA GLU A 196 -25.02 -1.32 4.31
C GLU A 196 -24.61 -1.05 5.78
N GLU A 197 -24.64 -2.09 6.63
CA GLU A 197 -24.25 -2.00 8.04
C GLU A 197 -22.78 -1.57 8.16
N PHE A 198 -21.89 -2.14 7.34
CA PHE A 198 -20.48 -1.80 7.36
C PHE A 198 -20.23 -0.36 6.88
N CYS A 199 -20.98 0.14 5.88
CA CYS A 199 -20.91 1.55 5.46
C CYS A 199 -21.29 2.51 6.60
N GLN A 200 -22.31 2.18 7.37
CA GLN A 200 -22.71 2.98 8.55
C GLN A 200 -21.61 2.96 9.63
N GLU A 201 -20.98 1.81 9.87
CA GLU A 201 -19.85 1.71 10.78
C GLU A 201 -18.64 2.51 10.31
N MET A 202 -18.33 2.52 9.00
CA MET A 202 -17.27 3.37 8.44
C MET A 202 -17.54 4.86 8.68
N LEU A 203 -18.79 5.32 8.49
CA LEU A 203 -19.21 6.70 8.82
C LEU A 203 -19.03 7.01 10.30
N ARG A 204 -19.27 6.05 11.17
CA ARG A 204 -19.15 6.20 12.62
C ARG A 204 -17.69 6.30 13.09
N VAL A 205 -16.81 5.40 12.62
CA VAL A 205 -15.40 5.37 13.04
C VAL A 205 -14.52 6.38 12.26
N LYS A 206 -14.81 6.64 10.98
CA LYS A 206 -14.25 7.69 10.11
C LYS A 206 -12.80 7.49 9.64
N ASN A 207 -12.10 6.52 10.16
CA ASN A 207 -10.66 6.27 9.94
C ASN A 207 -10.37 4.94 9.22
N PHE A 208 -11.29 4.51 8.34
CA PHE A 208 -11.14 3.27 7.58
C PHE A 208 -11.39 3.50 6.09
N VAL A 209 -10.50 2.96 5.23
CA VAL A 209 -10.57 3.07 3.77
C VAL A 209 -10.36 1.70 3.14
N PRO A 210 -11.31 1.12 2.41
CA PRO A 210 -11.11 -0.12 1.67
C PRO A 210 -10.39 0.14 0.33
N ALA A 211 -9.46 -0.76 -0.02
CA ALA A 211 -8.89 -0.92 -1.35
C ALA A 211 -9.44 -2.25 -1.92
N ILE A 212 -10.45 -2.14 -2.79
CA ILE A 212 -11.21 -3.28 -3.27
C ILE A 212 -10.43 -3.98 -4.38
N SER A 213 -10.28 -5.29 -4.26
CA SER A 213 -9.58 -6.10 -5.24
C SER A 213 -10.41 -6.27 -6.51
N LEU A 214 -9.86 -5.84 -7.65
CA LEU A 214 -10.50 -5.89 -8.97
C LEU A 214 -9.46 -6.14 -10.06
N GLU A 215 -9.63 -7.22 -10.84
CA GLU A 215 -8.63 -7.71 -11.79
C GLU A 215 -8.91 -7.32 -13.25
N GLY A 216 -9.81 -6.41 -13.50
CA GLY A 216 -10.30 -6.03 -14.83
C GLY A 216 -11.82 -6.13 -14.93
N PHE A 217 -12.34 -6.39 -16.14
CA PHE A 217 -13.76 -6.64 -16.35
C PHE A 217 -14.17 -8.05 -15.86
N GLU A 218 -15.46 -8.36 -15.94
CA GLU A 218 -16.07 -9.59 -15.40
C GLU A 218 -15.28 -10.85 -15.76
N THR A 219 -14.93 -11.03 -17.02
CA THR A 219 -14.21 -12.23 -17.50
C THR A 219 -12.85 -12.39 -16.82
N ALA A 220 -12.06 -11.33 -16.74
CA ALA A 220 -10.75 -11.36 -16.12
C ALA A 220 -10.85 -11.48 -14.59
N ASN A 221 -11.77 -10.73 -13.99
CA ASN A 221 -11.98 -10.76 -12.54
C ASN A 221 -12.49 -12.11 -12.06
N ASP A 222 -13.56 -12.61 -12.64
CA ASP A 222 -14.20 -13.85 -12.22
C ASP A 222 -13.38 -15.10 -12.62
N GLY A 223 -12.60 -15.00 -13.70
CA GLY A 223 -11.64 -16.04 -14.09
C GLY A 223 -10.57 -16.29 -13.04
N ARG A 224 -10.16 -15.29 -12.28
CA ARG A 224 -9.17 -15.41 -11.20
C ARG A 224 -9.81 -15.59 -9.81
N ARG A 225 -10.91 -14.88 -9.53
CA ARG A 225 -11.49 -14.76 -8.18
C ARG A 225 -12.70 -15.63 -7.95
N GLY A 226 -13.28 -16.19 -9.01
CA GLY A 226 -14.47 -17.02 -8.99
C GLY A 226 -15.73 -16.31 -9.51
N PRO A 227 -16.70 -17.09 -9.99
CA PRO A 227 -17.89 -16.57 -10.68
C PRO A 227 -18.75 -15.67 -9.78
N GLY A 228 -19.21 -14.55 -10.34
CA GLY A 228 -20.09 -13.60 -9.68
C GLY A 228 -19.40 -12.65 -8.68
N VAL A 229 -18.07 -12.70 -8.57
CA VAL A 229 -17.30 -11.79 -7.70
C VAL A 229 -17.33 -10.37 -8.26
N PHE A 230 -17.25 -10.20 -9.59
CA PHE A 230 -17.29 -8.89 -10.24
C PHE A 230 -18.55 -8.10 -9.88
N GLU A 231 -19.73 -8.72 -9.95
CA GLU A 231 -20.99 -8.06 -9.61
C GLU A 231 -21.07 -7.70 -8.12
N LYS A 232 -20.52 -8.53 -7.22
CA LYS A 232 -20.43 -8.20 -5.79
C LYS A 232 -19.52 -7.01 -5.54
N VAL A 233 -18.39 -6.93 -6.23
CA VAL A 233 -17.47 -5.78 -6.17
C VAL A 233 -18.15 -4.50 -6.67
N LYS A 234 -18.87 -4.55 -7.79
CA LYS A 234 -19.65 -3.41 -8.28
C LYS A 234 -20.68 -2.94 -7.27
N HIS A 235 -21.40 -3.87 -6.65
CA HIS A 235 -22.35 -3.53 -5.60
C HIS A 235 -21.68 -2.85 -4.39
N ALA A 236 -20.53 -3.35 -3.94
CA ALA A 236 -19.76 -2.73 -2.85
C ALA A 236 -19.35 -1.28 -3.20
N MET A 237 -18.83 -1.05 -4.43
CA MET A 237 -18.49 0.29 -4.90
C MET A 237 -19.71 1.22 -4.94
N GLN A 238 -20.89 0.72 -5.34
CA GLN A 238 -22.15 1.48 -5.35
C GLN A 238 -22.57 1.90 -3.94
N LEU A 239 -22.48 1.00 -2.95
CA LEU A 239 -22.77 1.30 -1.55
C LEU A 239 -21.83 2.38 -1.00
N LEU A 240 -20.53 2.22 -1.17
CA LEU A 240 -19.54 3.20 -0.70
C LEU A 240 -19.77 4.58 -1.31
N LYS A 241 -20.03 4.64 -2.63
CA LYS A 241 -20.33 5.88 -3.33
C LYS A 241 -21.63 6.53 -2.82
N ALA A 242 -22.68 5.74 -2.59
CA ALA A 242 -23.96 6.24 -2.10
C ALA A 242 -23.84 6.88 -0.70
N HIS A 243 -22.90 6.40 0.12
CA HIS A 243 -22.59 6.94 1.44
C HIS A 243 -21.49 8.02 1.44
N ASN A 244 -21.01 8.46 0.28
CA ASN A 244 -19.86 9.39 0.16
C ASN A 244 -18.62 8.94 0.94
N LEU A 245 -18.35 7.63 0.96
CA LEU A 245 -17.22 7.01 1.63
C LEU A 245 -16.01 6.89 0.68
N PRO A 246 -14.78 7.11 1.19
CA PRO A 246 -13.58 6.92 0.39
C PRO A 246 -13.32 5.44 0.12
N PHE A 247 -12.88 5.11 -1.09
CA PHE A 247 -12.35 3.79 -1.43
C PHE A 247 -11.38 3.87 -2.61
N GLY A 248 -10.57 2.84 -2.75
CA GLY A 248 -9.72 2.62 -3.90
C GLY A 248 -9.84 1.22 -4.47
N ILE A 249 -9.06 0.97 -5.50
CA ILE A 249 -8.95 -0.33 -6.17
C ILE A 249 -7.55 -0.91 -5.91
N SER A 250 -7.47 -2.21 -5.68
CA SER A 250 -6.24 -2.99 -5.64
C SER A 250 -6.26 -3.97 -6.80
N THR A 251 -5.26 -3.90 -7.68
CA THR A 251 -5.22 -4.71 -8.90
C THR A 251 -3.90 -5.46 -8.98
N CYS A 252 -3.97 -6.78 -9.04
CA CYS A 252 -2.81 -7.60 -9.36
C CYS A 252 -2.71 -7.78 -10.88
N TYR A 253 -1.72 -7.16 -11.52
CA TYR A 253 -1.53 -7.34 -12.94
C TYR A 253 -0.77 -8.64 -13.27
N THR A 254 -1.29 -9.33 -14.27
CA THR A 254 -0.85 -10.65 -14.71
C THR A 254 -0.67 -10.66 -16.23
N SER A 255 -0.08 -11.76 -16.75
CA SER A 255 -0.03 -12.01 -18.20
C SER A 255 -1.41 -12.06 -18.87
N ALA A 256 -2.46 -12.38 -18.10
CA ALA A 256 -3.82 -12.55 -18.62
C ALA A 256 -4.65 -11.26 -18.64
N ASN A 257 -4.45 -10.34 -17.67
CA ASN A 257 -5.35 -9.18 -17.48
C ASN A 257 -4.71 -7.81 -17.78
N TYR A 258 -3.42 -7.73 -18.11
CA TYR A 258 -2.72 -6.44 -18.25
C TYR A 258 -3.38 -5.49 -19.25
N LYS A 259 -4.03 -6.01 -20.31
CA LYS A 259 -4.75 -5.19 -21.29
C LYS A 259 -6.01 -4.56 -20.72
N ASP A 260 -6.80 -5.34 -19.98
CA ASP A 260 -8.04 -4.87 -19.36
C ASP A 260 -7.75 -3.73 -18.38
N ILE A 261 -6.84 -3.96 -17.43
CA ILE A 261 -6.55 -3.01 -16.34
C ILE A 261 -5.80 -1.75 -16.79
N THR A 262 -5.24 -1.74 -18.00
CA THR A 262 -4.57 -0.58 -18.60
C THR A 262 -5.38 0.04 -19.75
N SER A 263 -6.67 -0.34 -19.89
CA SER A 263 -7.58 0.27 -20.87
C SER A 263 -8.21 1.57 -20.34
N GLU A 264 -8.59 2.45 -21.27
CA GLU A 264 -9.33 3.68 -20.93
C GLU A 264 -10.65 3.32 -20.24
N GLU A 265 -11.34 2.33 -20.79
CA GLU A 265 -12.66 1.87 -20.35
C GLU A 265 -12.64 1.35 -18.90
N PHE A 266 -11.58 0.64 -18.50
CA PHE A 266 -11.43 0.19 -17.12
C PHE A 266 -11.22 1.36 -16.17
N TYR A 267 -10.34 2.29 -16.53
CA TYR A 267 -10.11 3.49 -15.73
C TYR A 267 -11.37 4.33 -15.59
N ASP A 268 -12.09 4.54 -16.69
CA ASP A 268 -13.33 5.33 -16.69
C ASP A 268 -14.40 4.65 -15.82
N MET A 269 -14.55 3.32 -15.92
CA MET A 269 -15.48 2.55 -15.09
C MET A 269 -15.21 2.73 -13.57
N ILE A 270 -13.96 2.58 -13.12
CA ILE A 270 -13.63 2.70 -11.68
C ILE A 270 -13.73 4.16 -11.20
N ILE A 271 -13.39 5.13 -12.05
CA ILE A 271 -13.51 6.56 -11.76
C ILE A 271 -14.99 6.97 -11.65
N GLU A 272 -15.84 6.48 -12.55
CA GLU A 272 -17.29 6.68 -12.49
C GLU A 272 -17.92 5.99 -11.28
N ALA A 273 -17.41 4.82 -10.90
CA ALA A 273 -17.82 4.14 -9.66
C ALA A 273 -17.47 4.91 -8.39
N GLY A 274 -16.54 5.88 -8.47
CA GLY A 274 -16.15 6.74 -7.33
C GLY A 274 -14.80 6.40 -6.69
N ALA A 275 -14.01 5.51 -7.28
CA ALA A 275 -12.68 5.19 -6.77
C ALA A 275 -11.77 6.44 -6.81
N LEU A 276 -11.02 6.67 -5.71
CA LEU A 276 -10.10 7.81 -5.55
C LEU A 276 -8.68 7.45 -5.86
N PHE A 277 -8.33 6.18 -5.72
CA PHE A 277 -7.00 5.66 -6.03
C PHE A 277 -7.09 4.25 -6.60
N ILE A 278 -6.02 3.86 -7.31
CA ILE A 278 -5.79 2.49 -7.75
C ILE A 278 -4.35 2.10 -7.45
N TRP A 279 -4.17 0.91 -6.90
CA TRP A 279 -2.87 0.35 -6.53
C TRP A 279 -2.60 -0.90 -7.33
N PHE A 280 -1.55 -0.88 -8.16
CA PHE A 280 -1.13 -1.99 -8.99
C PHE A 280 -0.03 -2.79 -8.33
N PHE A 281 -0.18 -4.11 -8.35
CA PHE A 281 0.81 -5.08 -7.89
C PHE A 281 1.15 -6.06 -9.00
N HIS A 282 2.43 -6.25 -9.23
CA HIS A 282 2.90 -7.35 -10.10
C HIS A 282 2.53 -8.69 -9.46
N TYR A 283 2.08 -9.66 -10.25
CA TYR A 283 1.88 -11.00 -9.75
C TYR A 283 3.19 -11.59 -9.22
N MET A 284 3.19 -12.05 -7.98
CA MET A 284 4.33 -12.63 -7.29
C MET A 284 4.12 -14.13 -7.12
N PRO A 285 5.05 -15.01 -7.60
CA PRO A 285 4.88 -16.46 -7.59
C PRO A 285 5.24 -17.06 -6.22
N VAL A 286 4.57 -16.61 -5.16
CA VAL A 286 4.78 -17.03 -3.77
C VAL A 286 4.00 -18.32 -3.48
N GLY A 287 4.63 -19.23 -2.76
CA GLY A 287 4.06 -20.52 -2.37
C GLY A 287 4.33 -21.67 -3.34
N ASN A 288 4.24 -22.89 -2.84
CA ASN A 288 4.45 -24.09 -3.64
C ASN A 288 3.40 -24.29 -4.75
N ASP A 289 2.16 -23.80 -4.52
CA ASP A 289 1.05 -23.83 -5.48
C ASP A 289 0.92 -22.54 -6.31
N ALA A 290 1.98 -21.74 -6.37
CA ALA A 290 2.01 -20.55 -7.21
C ALA A 290 1.81 -20.89 -8.69
N ALA A 291 1.27 -19.92 -9.46
CA ALA A 291 1.02 -20.02 -10.90
C ALA A 291 2.00 -19.13 -11.69
N PRO A 292 3.27 -19.53 -11.92
CA PRO A 292 4.28 -18.68 -12.57
C PRO A 292 3.89 -18.17 -13.97
N GLU A 293 3.00 -18.87 -14.67
CA GLU A 293 2.43 -18.47 -15.96
C GLU A 293 1.61 -17.18 -15.89
N LEU A 294 1.18 -16.79 -14.69
CA LEU A 294 0.52 -15.49 -14.46
C LEU A 294 1.48 -14.32 -14.40
N MET A 295 2.79 -14.55 -14.27
CA MET A 295 3.76 -13.45 -14.34
C MET A 295 3.69 -12.78 -15.72
N PRO A 296 3.55 -11.45 -15.79
CA PRO A 296 3.62 -10.76 -17.06
C PRO A 296 5.04 -10.85 -17.63
N ASN A 297 5.17 -10.99 -18.96
CA ASN A 297 6.47 -10.91 -19.60
C ASN A 297 7.00 -9.44 -19.62
N PRO A 298 8.27 -9.20 -20.00
CA PRO A 298 8.86 -7.86 -20.01
C PRO A 298 8.08 -6.83 -20.83
N GLU A 299 7.55 -7.20 -21.99
CA GLU A 299 6.77 -6.32 -22.87
C GLU A 299 5.44 -5.96 -22.21
N GLN A 300 4.78 -6.90 -21.56
CA GLN A 300 3.54 -6.67 -20.82
C GLN A 300 3.76 -5.75 -19.63
N ARG A 301 4.83 -5.97 -18.85
CA ARG A 301 5.19 -5.08 -17.74
C ARG A 301 5.54 -3.66 -18.23
N THR A 302 6.25 -3.56 -19.35
CA THR A 302 6.55 -2.26 -19.99
C THR A 302 5.26 -1.53 -20.36
N ALA A 303 4.32 -2.22 -21.00
CA ALA A 303 3.03 -1.65 -21.33
C ALA A 303 2.26 -1.15 -20.09
N VAL A 304 2.24 -1.91 -18.99
CA VAL A 304 1.66 -1.47 -17.69
C VAL A 304 2.37 -0.22 -17.18
N TYR A 305 3.70 -0.23 -17.15
CA TYR A 305 4.53 0.90 -16.73
C TYR A 305 4.21 2.20 -17.49
N GLU A 306 4.17 2.13 -18.81
CA GLU A 306 3.90 3.29 -19.68
C GLU A 306 2.47 3.80 -19.53
N ARG A 307 1.49 2.89 -19.51
CA ARG A 307 0.07 3.26 -19.44
C ARG A 307 -0.29 3.88 -18.10
N ILE A 308 0.19 3.33 -16.98
CA ILE A 308 -0.05 3.93 -15.65
C ILE A 308 0.50 5.34 -15.58
N ARG A 309 1.70 5.59 -16.12
CA ARG A 309 2.28 6.93 -16.17
C ARG A 309 1.48 7.91 -17.04
N ALA A 310 0.99 7.46 -18.19
CA ALA A 310 0.11 8.26 -19.02
C ALA A 310 -1.20 8.61 -18.29
N PHE A 311 -1.81 7.65 -17.60
CA PHE A 311 -3.04 7.88 -16.85
C PHE A 311 -2.86 8.79 -15.63
N ARG A 312 -1.71 8.76 -14.97
CA ARG A 312 -1.40 9.71 -13.88
C ARG A 312 -1.46 11.17 -14.30
N SER A 313 -1.16 11.45 -15.56
CA SER A 313 -1.19 12.82 -16.10
C SER A 313 -2.55 13.21 -16.71
N SER A 314 -3.46 12.28 -16.91
CA SER A 314 -4.70 12.53 -17.64
C SER A 314 -5.98 12.13 -16.90
N LYS A 315 -5.94 11.13 -16.01
CA LYS A 315 -7.14 10.62 -15.32
C LYS A 315 -7.26 11.14 -13.89
N PRO A 316 -8.45 11.50 -13.40
CA PRO A 316 -8.68 12.03 -12.06
C PRO A 316 -8.77 10.91 -11.01
N ILE A 317 -7.69 10.13 -10.88
CA ILE A 317 -7.50 9.06 -9.93
C ILE A 317 -6.02 8.95 -9.55
N PHE A 318 -5.73 8.73 -8.26
CA PHE A 318 -4.36 8.55 -7.80
C PHE A 318 -3.88 7.12 -8.08
N SER A 319 -2.95 6.95 -9.01
CA SER A 319 -2.44 5.64 -9.44
C SER A 319 -1.07 5.35 -8.84
N LEU A 320 -0.92 4.20 -8.18
CA LEU A 320 0.32 3.69 -7.61
C LEU A 320 0.73 2.40 -8.33
N ASP A 321 2.02 2.23 -8.61
CA ASP A 321 2.58 1.01 -9.20
C ASP A 321 3.67 0.48 -8.27
N PHE A 322 3.34 -0.52 -7.46
CA PHE A 322 4.18 -0.97 -6.36
C PHE A 322 5.59 -1.37 -6.80
N GLN A 323 5.74 -2.07 -7.92
CA GLN A 323 7.03 -2.54 -8.41
C GLN A 323 7.78 -1.50 -9.25
N ASN A 324 7.07 -0.60 -9.94
CA ASN A 324 7.69 0.31 -10.89
C ASN A 324 7.87 1.75 -10.36
N ASP A 325 7.42 2.04 -9.13
CA ASP A 325 7.53 3.37 -8.50
C ASP A 325 8.73 3.53 -7.55
N ALA A 326 9.64 2.56 -7.52
CA ALA A 326 10.78 2.58 -6.61
C ALA A 326 11.70 3.79 -6.82
N GLU A 327 11.71 4.42 -8.01
CA GLU A 327 12.47 5.65 -8.28
C GLU A 327 12.08 6.83 -7.38
N TYR A 328 10.80 6.89 -6.94
CA TYR A 328 10.29 7.98 -6.10
C TYR A 328 10.64 7.85 -4.64
N ILE A 329 11.04 6.64 -4.23
CA ILE A 329 11.29 6.26 -2.84
C ILE A 329 12.69 5.65 -2.64
N GLY A 330 13.52 5.58 -3.71
CA GLY A 330 14.90 5.12 -3.65
C GLY A 330 15.06 3.61 -3.43
N GLY A 331 14.22 2.78 -4.04
CA GLY A 331 14.34 1.32 -4.03
C GLY A 331 13.24 0.57 -3.28
N CYS A 332 13.52 -0.68 -2.90
CA CYS A 332 12.56 -1.52 -2.16
C CYS A 332 12.14 -0.89 -0.84
N ILE A 333 10.84 -0.95 -0.53
CA ILE A 333 10.23 -0.36 0.69
C ILE A 333 10.13 -1.33 1.86
N ALA A 334 10.40 -2.61 1.66
CA ALA A 334 10.27 -3.69 2.64
C ALA A 334 11.36 -3.65 3.73
N GLY A 335 11.34 -4.62 4.64
CA GLY A 335 12.31 -4.73 5.73
C GLY A 335 12.23 -3.58 6.72
N GLY A 336 11.02 -3.08 6.98
CA GLY A 336 10.77 -1.98 7.91
C GLY A 336 11.14 -0.59 7.38
N ARG A 337 11.63 -0.46 6.14
CA ARG A 337 12.04 0.85 5.60
C ARG A 337 10.86 1.79 5.41
N TYR A 338 9.76 1.31 4.86
CA TYR A 338 8.47 1.99 4.80
C TYR A 338 7.34 1.10 5.28
N TYR A 339 7.47 -0.23 5.16
CA TYR A 339 6.52 -1.17 5.71
C TYR A 339 7.16 -2.50 6.10
N LEU A 340 6.42 -3.25 6.90
CA LEU A 340 6.61 -4.66 7.21
C LEU A 340 5.26 -5.37 7.19
N HIS A 341 5.28 -6.69 7.27
CA HIS A 341 4.11 -7.53 7.34
C HIS A 341 4.10 -8.36 8.64
N ILE A 342 2.93 -8.49 9.27
CA ILE A 342 2.72 -9.40 10.39
C ILE A 342 1.59 -10.34 9.99
N ASN A 343 1.92 -11.63 9.83
CA ASN A 343 0.95 -12.62 9.40
C ASN A 343 -0.02 -13.04 10.52
N ALA A 344 -1.03 -13.84 10.21
CA ALA A 344 -2.04 -14.28 11.16
C ALA A 344 -1.53 -15.28 12.24
N ALA A 345 -0.30 -15.78 12.13
CA ALA A 345 0.40 -16.55 13.17
C ALA A 345 1.24 -15.66 14.10
N GLY A 346 1.39 -14.37 13.75
CA GLY A 346 2.21 -13.40 14.50
C GLY A 346 3.66 -13.29 14.01
N ASP A 347 4.05 -13.98 12.94
CA ASP A 347 5.39 -13.84 12.39
C ASP A 347 5.57 -12.46 11.75
N VAL A 348 6.73 -11.85 11.99
CA VAL A 348 7.06 -10.52 11.50
C VAL A 348 7.95 -10.66 10.27
N ASP A 349 7.32 -10.59 9.10
CA ASP A 349 7.97 -10.74 7.80
C ASP A 349 8.47 -9.40 7.25
N PRO A 350 9.59 -9.35 6.52
CA PRO A 350 10.06 -8.12 5.90
C PRO A 350 9.12 -7.57 4.83
N CYS A 351 8.35 -8.44 4.16
CA CYS A 351 7.45 -8.09 3.06
C CYS A 351 6.29 -9.10 3.00
N VAL A 352 5.11 -8.66 2.57
CA VAL A 352 3.93 -9.50 2.37
C VAL A 352 4.15 -10.63 1.34
N PHE A 353 5.15 -10.53 0.49
CA PHE A 353 5.54 -11.55 -0.49
C PHE A 353 6.79 -12.34 -0.08
N ILE A 354 7.34 -12.10 1.09
CA ILE A 354 8.57 -12.73 1.59
C ILE A 354 8.24 -13.41 2.92
N HIS A 355 7.89 -14.68 2.86
CA HIS A 355 7.44 -15.48 3.97
C HIS A 355 8.62 -16.14 4.70
N TYR A 356 9.56 -15.32 5.17
CA TYR A 356 10.74 -15.74 5.94
C TYR A 356 11.01 -14.77 7.08
N SER A 357 11.07 -15.29 8.32
CA SER A 357 11.24 -14.48 9.52
C SER A 357 12.20 -15.09 10.54
N ASN A 358 12.69 -14.24 11.46
CA ASN A 358 13.38 -14.63 12.69
C ASN A 358 12.59 -14.22 13.95
N ALA A 359 11.42 -13.58 13.79
CA ALA A 359 10.72 -12.94 14.89
C ALA A 359 9.21 -13.18 14.82
N ASN A 360 8.63 -13.42 16.01
CA ASN A 360 7.17 -13.53 16.16
C ASN A 360 6.70 -12.54 17.22
N ILE A 361 5.63 -11.79 16.95
CA ILE A 361 5.12 -10.71 17.81
C ILE A 361 4.60 -11.23 19.17
N HIS A 362 4.31 -12.53 19.29
CA HIS A 362 3.94 -13.17 20.56
C HIS A 362 5.15 -13.44 21.46
N GLU A 363 6.37 -13.39 20.93
CA GLU A 363 7.60 -13.71 21.62
C GLU A 363 8.48 -12.48 21.90
N VAL A 364 8.47 -11.51 20.98
CA VAL A 364 9.33 -10.33 21.05
C VAL A 364 8.51 -9.04 20.82
N SER A 365 9.05 -7.90 21.24
CA SER A 365 8.45 -6.61 20.93
C SER A 365 8.58 -6.26 19.45
N LEU A 366 7.72 -5.35 18.96
CA LEU A 366 7.83 -4.84 17.59
C LEU A 366 9.20 -4.21 17.30
N LEU A 367 9.78 -3.50 18.28
CA LEU A 367 11.11 -2.93 18.14
C LEU A 367 12.20 -4.00 18.03
N ASP A 368 12.11 -5.08 18.82
CA ASP A 368 13.07 -6.18 18.75
C ASP A 368 12.94 -6.95 17.43
N ALA A 369 11.71 -7.11 16.91
CA ALA A 369 11.46 -7.68 15.59
C ALA A 369 12.13 -6.86 14.48
N LEU A 370 12.07 -5.53 14.53
CA LEU A 370 12.75 -4.63 13.59
C LEU A 370 14.29 -4.72 13.64
N LYS A 371 14.83 -5.23 14.76
CA LYS A 371 16.27 -5.50 14.96
C LYS A 371 16.65 -6.93 14.62
N SER A 372 15.72 -7.78 14.24
CA SER A 372 16.00 -9.19 13.92
C SER A 372 16.99 -9.32 12.74
N PRO A 373 17.71 -10.44 12.65
CA PRO A 373 18.76 -10.61 11.64
C PRO A 373 18.30 -10.37 10.22
N ILE A 374 17.08 -10.84 9.82
CA ILE A 374 16.59 -10.64 8.46
C ILE A 374 16.28 -9.16 8.16
N PHE A 375 15.73 -8.40 9.11
CA PHE A 375 15.48 -6.96 8.95
C PHE A 375 16.80 -6.19 8.84
N GLN A 376 17.81 -6.55 9.60
CA GLN A 376 19.15 -5.97 9.49
C GLN A 376 19.83 -6.30 8.16
N ALA A 377 19.60 -7.50 7.60
CA ALA A 377 20.10 -7.87 6.27
C ALA A 377 19.43 -7.03 5.18
N TYR A 378 18.11 -6.80 5.28
CA TYR A 378 17.38 -5.89 4.40
C TYR A 378 17.94 -4.48 4.45
N ARG A 379 18.11 -3.91 5.64
CA ARG A 379 18.64 -2.56 5.84
C ARG A 379 20.02 -2.38 5.22
N LYS A 380 20.90 -3.37 5.36
CA LYS A 380 22.26 -3.36 4.79
C LYS A 380 22.28 -3.56 3.28
N GLY A 381 21.32 -4.32 2.74
CA GLY A 381 21.25 -4.65 1.32
C GLY A 381 20.55 -3.60 0.45
N GLN A 382 19.73 -2.76 1.03
CA GLN A 382 18.99 -1.73 0.30
C GLN A 382 19.85 -0.53 -0.10
N PRO A 383 19.70 -0.01 -1.34
CA PRO A 383 18.89 -0.56 -2.43
C PRO A 383 19.54 -1.83 -3.00
N PHE A 384 18.74 -2.85 -3.35
CA PHE A 384 19.26 -4.11 -3.90
C PHE A 384 19.76 -3.99 -5.35
N ASN A 385 19.42 -2.88 -6.01
CA ASN A 385 19.85 -2.58 -7.38
C ASN A 385 19.85 -1.06 -7.59
N ASP A 386 20.81 -0.56 -8.38
CA ASP A 386 20.88 0.86 -8.77
C ASP A 386 19.80 1.23 -9.80
N ASN A 387 19.35 0.27 -10.58
CA ASN A 387 18.21 0.43 -11.47
C ASN A 387 16.90 0.28 -10.68
N MET A 388 16.19 1.40 -10.48
CA MET A 388 14.96 1.45 -9.67
C MET A 388 13.75 0.76 -10.31
N LEU A 389 13.86 0.22 -11.52
CA LEU A 389 12.90 -0.72 -12.10
C LEU A 389 13.20 -2.19 -11.74
N ARG A 390 14.23 -2.41 -10.92
CA ARG A 390 14.66 -3.73 -10.42
C ARG A 390 14.83 -3.72 -8.88
N PRO A 391 13.85 -3.24 -8.10
CA PRO A 391 14.06 -3.00 -6.66
C PRO A 391 13.98 -4.26 -5.79
N CYS A 392 13.31 -5.33 -6.22
CA CYS A 392 12.95 -6.46 -5.35
C CYS A 392 14.08 -7.48 -5.23
N PRO A 393 14.45 -7.90 -4.00
CA PRO A 393 15.49 -8.91 -3.78
C PRO A 393 15.07 -10.35 -4.14
N MET A 394 13.77 -10.56 -4.48
CA MET A 394 13.23 -11.84 -4.90
C MET A 394 12.94 -11.87 -6.40
N LEU A 395 12.13 -10.89 -6.89
CA LEU A 395 11.61 -10.91 -8.25
C LEU A 395 12.66 -10.53 -9.30
N GLU A 396 13.43 -9.46 -9.05
CA GLU A 396 14.40 -8.93 -10.02
C GLU A 396 15.86 -9.21 -9.66
N ASN A 397 16.15 -9.56 -8.40
CA ASN A 397 17.50 -9.91 -7.92
C ASN A 397 17.43 -11.20 -7.09
N PRO A 398 17.07 -12.35 -7.75
CA PRO A 398 16.73 -13.60 -7.07
C PRO A 398 17.90 -14.28 -6.35
N GLU A 399 19.11 -13.78 -6.44
CA GLU A 399 20.26 -14.21 -5.65
C GLU A 399 20.33 -13.56 -4.27
N CYS A 400 19.66 -12.41 -4.07
CA CYS A 400 19.74 -11.64 -2.83
C CYS A 400 19.01 -12.31 -1.66
N LEU A 401 17.75 -12.73 -1.89
CA LEU A 401 16.92 -13.29 -0.81
C LEU A 401 17.47 -14.61 -0.25
N PRO A 402 17.89 -15.61 -1.07
CA PRO A 402 18.47 -16.85 -0.55
C PRO A 402 19.74 -16.61 0.28
N LYS A 403 20.56 -15.63 -0.13
CA LYS A 403 21.74 -15.23 0.63
C LYS A 403 21.35 -14.66 2.00
N MET A 404 20.39 -13.72 2.04
CA MET A 404 19.92 -13.12 3.29
C MET A 404 19.32 -14.18 4.22
N VAL A 405 18.44 -15.06 3.74
CA VAL A 405 17.82 -16.12 4.54
C VAL A 405 18.87 -17.07 5.10
N LYS A 406 19.84 -17.50 4.29
CA LYS A 406 20.93 -18.37 4.73
C LYS A 406 21.84 -17.72 5.80
N GLU A 407 22.21 -16.45 5.60
CA GLU A 407 23.11 -15.73 6.52
C GLU A 407 22.43 -15.41 7.86
N THR A 408 21.12 -15.20 7.84
CA THR A 408 20.36 -14.80 9.02
C THR A 408 19.72 -15.97 9.77
N GLY A 409 19.62 -17.15 9.14
CA GLY A 409 18.90 -18.29 9.68
C GLY A 409 17.39 -18.06 9.77
N ALA A 410 16.84 -17.15 8.95
CA ALA A 410 15.39 -16.97 8.86
C ALA A 410 14.71 -18.26 8.36
N HIS A 411 13.54 -18.57 8.91
CA HIS A 411 12.76 -19.75 8.55
C HIS A 411 11.50 -19.36 7.78
N SER A 412 10.93 -20.30 7.01
CA SER A 412 9.66 -20.09 6.34
C SER A 412 8.54 -19.88 7.35
N THR A 413 7.67 -18.91 7.07
CA THR A 413 6.49 -18.56 7.86
C THR A 413 5.19 -19.14 7.27
N ASP A 414 5.29 -20.02 6.28
CA ASP A 414 4.18 -20.80 5.73
C ASP A 414 4.01 -22.12 6.49
N PRO A 415 3.08 -22.20 7.46
CA PRO A 415 3.05 -23.33 8.38
C PRO A 415 2.53 -24.62 7.74
N GLN A 416 1.77 -24.54 6.66
CA GLN A 416 1.18 -25.72 6.02
C GLN A 416 2.03 -26.29 4.88
N SER A 417 2.73 -25.41 4.16
CA SER A 417 3.53 -25.78 2.99
C SER A 417 4.79 -24.93 2.92
N PRO A 418 5.74 -25.10 3.87
CA PRO A 418 6.98 -24.32 3.89
C PRO A 418 7.71 -24.41 2.56
N GLU A 419 7.90 -23.25 1.90
CA GLU A 419 8.64 -23.18 0.66
C GLU A 419 10.13 -22.98 0.93
N ASP A 420 11.00 -23.73 0.23
CA ASP A 420 12.44 -23.46 0.22
C ASP A 420 12.72 -22.16 -0.53
N VAL A 421 13.55 -21.31 0.07
CA VAL A 421 13.84 -19.97 -0.46
C VAL A 421 14.53 -20.01 -1.84
N GLN A 422 15.33 -21.06 -2.10
CA GLN A 422 15.96 -21.23 -3.41
C GLN A 422 14.92 -21.61 -4.47
N HIS A 423 13.96 -22.50 -4.11
CA HIS A 423 12.85 -22.86 -4.99
C HIS A 423 12.01 -21.62 -5.36
N LEU A 424 11.64 -20.80 -4.38
CA LEU A 424 10.93 -19.54 -4.62
C LEU A 424 11.67 -18.64 -5.60
N CYS A 425 12.96 -18.43 -5.38
CA CYS A 425 13.76 -17.53 -6.23
C CYS A 425 14.08 -18.14 -7.60
N ASP A 426 14.17 -19.46 -7.71
CA ASP A 426 14.36 -20.14 -8.99
C ASP A 426 13.16 -19.94 -9.93
N LYS A 427 11.94 -19.83 -9.41
CA LYS A 427 10.75 -19.43 -10.19
C LYS A 427 10.89 -18.02 -10.80
N CYS A 428 11.61 -17.12 -10.13
CA CYS A 428 11.80 -15.73 -10.55
C CYS A 428 12.97 -15.53 -11.54
N LYS A 429 13.97 -16.41 -11.56
CA LYS A 429 15.19 -16.25 -12.39
C LYS A 429 14.91 -16.00 -13.87
N PRO A 430 14.10 -16.81 -14.58
CA PRO A 430 13.85 -16.58 -16.01
C PRO A 430 13.22 -15.21 -16.28
N TYR A 431 12.36 -14.78 -15.38
CA TYR A 431 11.72 -13.47 -15.43
C TYR A 431 12.74 -12.34 -15.19
N ALA A 432 13.58 -12.45 -14.16
CA ALA A 432 14.59 -11.46 -13.82
C ALA A 432 15.59 -11.25 -14.97
N GLU A 433 16.07 -12.34 -15.59
CA GLU A 433 16.97 -12.31 -16.75
C GLU A 433 16.33 -11.62 -17.97
N ALA A 434 15.07 -11.95 -18.25
CA ALA A 434 14.33 -11.35 -19.36
C ALA A 434 14.04 -9.86 -19.11
N TRP A 435 13.61 -9.51 -17.89
CA TRP A 435 13.28 -8.13 -17.50
C TRP A 435 14.52 -7.22 -17.47
N THR A 436 15.68 -7.71 -17.09
CA THR A 436 16.92 -6.91 -16.96
C THR A 436 17.18 -6.05 -18.17
N LYS A 437 17.17 -6.62 -19.38
CA LYS A 437 17.47 -5.89 -20.62
C LYS A 437 16.47 -4.75 -20.89
N MET A 438 15.21 -5.00 -20.64
CA MET A 438 14.16 -4.01 -20.83
C MET A 438 14.20 -2.92 -19.76
N ALA A 439 14.40 -3.32 -18.50
CA ALA A 439 14.54 -2.40 -17.37
C ALA A 439 15.74 -1.46 -17.53
N ASP A 440 16.88 -1.96 -17.97
CA ASP A 440 18.08 -1.13 -18.17
C ASP A 440 17.84 -0.10 -19.27
N LYS A 441 17.25 -0.49 -20.39
CA LYS A 441 16.86 0.44 -21.46
C LYS A 441 15.90 1.53 -20.96
N LEU A 442 14.81 1.15 -20.30
CA LEU A 442 13.82 2.10 -19.78
C LEU A 442 14.42 3.03 -18.72
N TRP A 443 15.34 2.51 -17.91
CA TRP A 443 16.01 3.30 -16.88
C TRP A 443 16.96 4.34 -17.46
N ASP A 444 17.74 3.97 -18.46
CA ASP A 444 18.63 4.89 -19.18
C ASP A 444 17.84 6.00 -19.88
N GLU A 445 16.76 5.66 -20.59
CA GLU A 445 15.84 6.63 -21.20
C GLU A 445 15.25 7.58 -20.15
N ARG A 446 14.91 7.06 -18.96
CA ARG A 446 14.37 7.85 -17.84
C ARG A 446 15.40 8.80 -17.25
N LEU A 447 16.65 8.38 -17.12
CA LEU A 447 17.75 9.22 -16.64
C LEU A 447 18.08 10.34 -17.62
N ASP A 448 18.08 10.04 -18.92
CA ASP A 448 18.32 11.04 -19.97
C ASP A 448 17.22 12.10 -20.04
N ALA A 449 15.95 11.71 -19.82
CA ALA A 449 14.84 12.65 -19.75
C ALA A 449 14.87 13.59 -18.53
N LYS A 450 15.68 13.29 -17.50
CA LYS A 450 15.86 14.14 -16.30
C LYS A 450 17.04 15.13 -16.42
N LYS A 451 17.92 14.95 -17.45
CA LYS A 451 19.04 15.87 -17.74
C LYS A 451 18.54 17.08 -18.53
#